data_f82e0af4c5891b277cd3b5101b38445e
#
_entry.id   f82e0af4c5891b277cd3b5101b38445e
#
_cell.length_a   1.000
_cell.length_b   1.000
_cell.length_c   1.000
_cell.angle_alpha   90.00
_cell.angle_beta   90.00
_cell.angle_gamma   90.00
#
_symmetry.space_group_name_H-M   'P 1'
#
loop_
_entity.id
_entity.type
_entity.pdbx_description
1 polymer ?
#
loop_
_entity_poly.entity_id
_entity_poly.type
_entity_poly.pdbx_seq_one_letter_code
_entity_poly.pdbx_strand_id
1 'polypeptide(L)'
;MRLMLLRFILLLWLSASLLPTPVRAGQALTPVNIATSAAGQSGYIAALIENKKLDTKYGIKITNMMMDFTEAANAVKLGRTMASSMQPSTAVNLVKSGTDIRLITPQIWSGNSWVVKKDAPYKSFADLKGKKIGNFARVTGAYFFSAVIAREQKLDIEKDFQNVPAETGALIALLERGEVEAINMFEPHTTRLVMSGKYRVLLDFDIELENIFGAPPLKSSVGLLKETVEKQPALVKAIRSAYADAIHMIKTGQDDDFFKSKAKELFNLSTPEEVSAGFKQNQANAADKWGDAFFQSQNKILQSGISLGLLPNIGDLNNLWVK
;
A
#
# COMPACT_ATOMS: atom_id res chain seq x y z
N MET A 1 -67.16 23.67 32.78
CA MET A 1 -66.65 24.92 32.23
C MET A 1 -65.29 25.24 32.87
N ARG A 2 -64.23 24.66 32.42
CA ARG A 2 -62.82 25.01 32.66
C ARG A 2 -61.95 24.43 31.55
N LEU A 3 -61.36 25.30 30.75
CA LEU A 3 -60.40 24.97 29.70
C LEU A 3 -59.11 24.40 30.30
N MET A 4 -58.67 23.22 29.87
CA MET A 4 -57.32 22.72 30.08
C MET A 4 -56.51 22.91 28.80
N LEU A 5 -55.55 23.86 28.83
CA LEU A 5 -54.52 24.02 27.79
C LEU A 5 -53.48 22.92 27.97
N LEU A 6 -53.37 22.01 27.00
CA LEU A 6 -52.24 21.11 26.84
C LEU A 6 -51.08 21.88 26.20
N ARG A 7 -49.98 22.06 26.91
CA ARG A 7 -48.70 22.54 26.36
C ARG A 7 -47.96 21.34 25.80
N PHE A 8 -47.87 21.25 24.48
CA PHE A 8 -46.92 20.38 23.78
C PHE A 8 -45.53 21.03 23.82
N ILE A 9 -44.59 20.43 24.56
CA ILE A 9 -43.16 20.77 24.51
C ILE A 9 -42.54 19.94 23.38
N LEU A 10 -42.24 20.58 22.24
CA LEU A 10 -41.46 20.02 21.14
C LEU A 10 -39.99 20.02 21.58
N LEU A 11 -39.45 18.86 21.94
CA LEU A 11 -38.00 18.65 22.07
C LEU A 11 -37.38 18.52 20.67
N LEU A 12 -36.85 19.63 20.16
CA LEU A 12 -35.96 19.62 19.01
C LEU A 12 -34.61 18.99 19.43
N TRP A 13 -34.38 17.78 19.00
CA TRP A 13 -33.03 17.20 19.02
C TRP A 13 -32.17 17.89 17.95
N LEU A 14 -31.31 18.81 18.38
CA LEU A 14 -30.27 19.41 17.57
C LEU A 14 -29.18 18.34 17.41
N SER A 15 -29.22 17.57 16.31
CA SER A 15 -28.09 16.77 15.86
C SER A 15 -27.02 17.75 15.36
N ALA A 16 -26.08 18.10 16.25
CA ALA A 16 -24.88 18.83 15.86
C ALA A 16 -24.04 17.92 14.97
N SER A 17 -24.20 18.04 13.65
CA SER A 17 -23.25 17.53 12.68
C SER A 17 -21.91 18.20 12.94
N LEU A 18 -20.94 17.42 13.45
CA LEU A 18 -19.54 17.82 13.59
C LEU A 18 -18.94 18.02 12.18
N LEU A 19 -19.26 19.14 11.55
CA LEU A 19 -18.50 19.62 10.41
C LEU A 19 -17.09 19.95 10.90
N PRO A 20 -16.03 19.57 10.17
CA PRO A 20 -14.68 19.97 10.53
C PRO A 20 -14.62 21.50 10.58
N THR A 21 -14.27 22.04 11.73
CA THR A 21 -14.09 23.50 11.88
C THR A 21 -12.98 23.95 10.93
N PRO A 22 -13.21 24.95 10.07
CA PRO A 22 -12.16 25.46 9.21
C PRO A 22 -11.01 26.01 10.05
N VAL A 23 -9.78 25.61 9.71
CA VAL A 23 -8.56 26.12 10.35
C VAL A 23 -8.55 27.65 10.23
N ARG A 24 -8.52 28.35 11.35
CA ARG A 24 -8.43 29.81 11.38
C ARG A 24 -7.12 30.27 10.73
N ALA A 25 -7.20 31.20 9.80
CA ALA A 25 -6.02 31.85 9.23
C ALA A 25 -5.15 32.44 10.36
N GLY A 26 -3.88 31.95 10.46
CA GLY A 26 -2.92 32.39 11.48
C GLY A 26 -2.57 31.34 12.55
N GLN A 27 -3.18 30.15 12.56
CA GLN A 27 -2.76 29.08 13.48
C GLN A 27 -1.49 28.39 12.94
N ALA A 28 -0.45 28.26 13.79
CA ALA A 28 0.77 27.55 13.44
C ALA A 28 0.44 26.09 13.10
N LEU A 29 0.94 25.61 11.95
CA LEU A 29 0.77 24.22 11.51
C LEU A 29 1.60 23.28 12.40
N THR A 30 1.00 22.16 12.81
CA THR A 30 1.73 21.13 13.56
C THR A 30 2.68 20.40 12.62
N PRO A 31 4.01 20.41 12.88
CA PRO A 31 4.97 19.72 12.02
C PRO A 31 4.88 18.20 12.17
N VAL A 32 4.94 17.48 11.05
CA VAL A 32 4.89 16.02 10.99
C VAL A 32 5.96 15.54 10.02
N ASN A 33 6.96 14.81 10.51
CA ASN A 33 7.96 14.19 9.64
C ASN A 33 7.58 12.73 9.36
N ILE A 34 7.57 12.36 8.06
CA ILE A 34 7.19 11.03 7.60
C ILE A 34 8.30 10.47 6.71
N ALA A 35 8.82 9.30 7.06
CA ALA A 35 9.75 8.58 6.21
C ALA A 35 8.99 7.88 5.08
N THR A 36 9.41 8.08 3.83
CA THR A 36 8.77 7.47 2.65
C THR A 36 9.78 7.23 1.53
N SER A 37 9.42 6.40 0.54
CA SER A 37 10.27 6.16 -0.61
C SER A 37 10.37 7.40 -1.52
N ALA A 38 11.56 7.64 -2.06
CA ALA A 38 11.80 8.73 -3.01
C ALA A 38 11.21 8.48 -4.40
N ALA A 39 10.90 7.23 -4.76
CA ALA A 39 10.44 6.84 -6.09
C ALA A 39 9.13 6.05 -6.02
N GLY A 40 8.48 5.92 -7.19
CA GLY A 40 7.23 5.19 -7.34
C GLY A 40 6.05 5.87 -6.65
N GLN A 41 5.00 5.11 -6.41
CA GLN A 41 3.73 5.66 -5.94
C GLN A 41 3.79 6.25 -4.53
N SER A 42 4.63 5.74 -3.62
CA SER A 42 4.79 6.33 -2.27
C SER A 42 5.36 7.75 -2.35
N GLY A 43 6.44 7.93 -3.13
CA GLY A 43 7.01 9.26 -3.38
C GLY A 43 6.03 10.19 -4.11
N TYR A 44 5.24 9.63 -5.02
CA TYR A 44 4.21 10.38 -5.73
C TYR A 44 3.11 10.90 -4.80
N ILE A 45 2.57 10.05 -3.92
CA ILE A 45 1.56 10.46 -2.93
C ILE A 45 2.12 11.59 -2.04
N ALA A 46 3.36 11.45 -1.58
CA ALA A 46 4.04 12.45 -0.77
C ALA A 46 4.16 13.80 -1.52
N ALA A 47 4.61 13.77 -2.78
CA ALA A 47 4.74 14.95 -3.63
C ALA A 47 3.38 15.58 -3.95
N LEU A 48 2.33 14.78 -4.15
CA LEU A 48 0.96 15.26 -4.39
C LEU A 48 0.41 16.00 -3.17
N ILE A 49 0.57 15.43 -1.97
CA ILE A 49 0.15 16.06 -0.71
C ILE A 49 0.82 17.44 -0.57
N GLU A 50 2.13 17.51 -0.79
CA GLU A 50 2.89 18.75 -0.70
C GLU A 50 2.46 19.77 -1.77
N ASN A 51 2.38 19.37 -3.03
CA ASN A 51 2.01 20.24 -4.16
C ASN A 51 0.62 20.86 -3.99
N LYS A 52 -0.36 20.02 -3.59
CA LYS A 52 -1.75 20.44 -3.41
C LYS A 52 -2.04 21.00 -2.02
N LYS A 53 -1.03 21.03 -1.12
CA LYS A 53 -1.14 21.48 0.27
C LYS A 53 -2.28 20.78 1.01
N LEU A 54 -2.46 19.47 0.78
CA LEU A 54 -3.56 18.71 1.34
C LEU A 54 -3.47 18.59 2.87
N ASP A 55 -2.25 18.58 3.40
CA ASP A 55 -1.92 18.54 4.82
C ASP A 55 -2.35 19.81 5.55
N THR A 56 -2.15 20.98 4.94
CA THR A 56 -2.43 22.26 5.58
C THR A 56 -3.91 22.50 5.84
N LYS A 57 -4.80 21.88 5.06
CA LYS A 57 -6.26 21.89 5.32
C LYS A 57 -6.62 21.36 6.69
N TYR A 58 -5.78 20.47 7.24
CA TYR A 58 -6.00 19.77 8.50
C TYR A 58 -5.11 20.27 9.64
N GLY A 59 -4.48 21.44 9.46
CA GLY A 59 -3.67 22.08 10.49
C GLY A 59 -2.31 21.44 10.73
N ILE A 60 -1.83 20.61 9.80
CA ILE A 60 -0.52 19.97 9.89
C ILE A 60 0.39 20.38 8.72
N LYS A 61 1.70 20.24 8.88
CA LYS A 61 2.69 20.36 7.81
C LYS A 61 3.52 19.10 7.74
N ILE A 62 3.27 18.30 6.70
CA ILE A 62 4.03 17.08 6.45
C ILE A 62 5.35 17.44 5.78
N THR A 63 6.44 16.95 6.36
CA THR A 63 7.80 16.95 5.76
C THR A 63 8.17 15.51 5.45
N ASN A 64 8.35 15.20 4.18
CA ASN A 64 8.70 13.86 3.73
C ASN A 64 10.22 13.67 3.77
N MET A 65 10.68 12.66 4.52
CA MET A 65 12.08 12.23 4.57
C MET A 65 12.24 11.04 3.63
N MET A 66 12.90 11.28 2.50
CA MET A 66 13.06 10.31 1.42
C MET A 66 14.17 9.30 1.77
N MET A 67 13.83 8.02 1.81
CA MET A 67 14.75 6.92 2.12
C MET A 67 14.20 5.59 1.58
N ASP A 68 14.97 4.51 1.65
CA ASP A 68 14.44 3.20 1.28
C ASP A 68 13.44 2.66 2.35
N PHE A 69 12.66 1.62 2.00
CA PHE A 69 11.63 1.10 2.91
C PHE A 69 12.18 0.53 4.21
N THR A 70 13.36 -0.07 4.19
CA THR A 70 13.98 -0.65 5.38
C THR A 70 14.48 0.46 6.31
N GLU A 71 15.13 1.47 5.74
CA GLU A 71 15.59 2.64 6.46
C GLU A 71 14.39 3.42 7.03
N ALA A 72 13.31 3.60 6.25
CA ALA A 72 12.09 4.27 6.67
C ALA A 72 11.45 3.60 7.90
N ALA A 73 11.35 2.27 7.91
CA ALA A 73 10.84 1.52 9.06
C ALA A 73 11.72 1.69 10.31
N ASN A 74 13.05 1.66 10.14
CA ASN A 74 14.00 1.89 11.22
C ASN A 74 13.99 3.33 11.73
N ALA A 75 13.70 4.31 10.87
CA ALA A 75 13.64 5.72 11.27
C ALA A 75 12.56 5.96 12.35
N VAL A 76 11.36 5.34 12.21
CA VAL A 76 10.33 5.39 13.25
C VAL A 76 10.76 4.69 14.52
N LYS A 77 11.34 3.47 14.40
CA LYS A 77 11.85 2.72 15.55
C LYS A 77 12.86 3.52 16.38
N LEU A 78 13.71 4.29 15.71
CA LEU A 78 14.75 5.11 16.33
C LEU A 78 14.27 6.52 16.71
N GLY A 79 12.98 6.85 16.53
CA GLY A 79 12.44 8.18 16.81
C GLY A 79 12.95 9.30 15.89
N ARG A 80 13.56 8.95 14.75
CA ARG A 80 14.04 9.94 13.76
C ARG A 80 12.90 10.57 12.97
N THR A 81 11.81 9.82 12.79
CA THR A 81 10.57 10.27 12.17
C THR A 81 9.38 9.91 13.03
N MET A 82 8.31 10.69 12.93
CA MET A 82 7.06 10.44 13.65
C MET A 82 6.29 9.28 13.04
N ALA A 83 6.34 9.16 11.72
CA ALA A 83 5.62 8.16 10.94
C ALA A 83 6.50 7.61 9.81
N SER A 84 6.10 6.50 9.23
CA SER A 84 6.75 5.91 8.08
C SER A 84 5.76 5.19 7.19
N SER A 85 6.01 5.24 5.88
CA SER A 85 5.40 4.33 4.91
C SER A 85 5.99 2.94 5.10
N MET A 86 5.16 1.93 5.36
CA MET A 86 5.61 0.56 5.61
C MET A 86 4.59 -0.48 5.20
N GLN A 87 5.07 -1.69 4.93
CA GLN A 87 4.21 -2.86 4.71
C GLN A 87 3.63 -3.37 6.03
N PRO A 88 2.42 -3.97 6.04
CA PRO A 88 1.90 -4.64 7.22
C PRO A 88 2.82 -5.74 7.76
N SER A 89 3.50 -6.49 6.89
CA SER A 89 4.51 -7.48 7.29
C SER A 89 5.71 -6.86 8.01
N THR A 90 6.13 -5.67 7.61
CA THR A 90 7.17 -4.90 8.30
C THR A 90 6.71 -4.45 9.68
N ALA A 91 5.45 -4.00 9.82
CA ALA A 91 4.86 -3.65 11.11
C ALA A 91 4.83 -4.87 12.06
N VAL A 92 4.50 -6.07 11.57
CA VAL A 92 4.57 -7.32 12.35
C VAL A 92 5.99 -7.56 12.89
N ASN A 93 7.02 -7.41 12.06
CA ASN A 93 8.41 -7.57 12.47
C ASN A 93 8.85 -6.52 13.50
N LEU A 94 8.42 -5.28 13.36
CA LEU A 94 8.69 -4.20 14.32
C LEU A 94 8.04 -4.50 15.67
N VAL A 95 6.76 -4.90 15.70
CA VAL A 95 6.06 -5.29 16.92
C VAL A 95 6.78 -6.46 17.61
N LYS A 96 7.18 -7.48 16.86
CA LYS A 96 7.95 -8.61 17.39
C LYS A 96 9.28 -8.17 18.01
N SER A 97 9.92 -7.16 17.45
CA SER A 97 11.17 -6.59 17.97
C SER A 97 11.01 -5.58 19.12
N GLY A 98 9.77 -5.44 19.65
CA GLY A 98 9.46 -4.56 20.78
C GLY A 98 9.10 -3.12 20.38
N THR A 99 8.90 -2.83 19.11
CA THR A 99 8.47 -1.50 18.64
C THR A 99 6.98 -1.53 18.32
N ASP A 100 6.15 -1.00 19.22
CA ASP A 100 4.68 -1.07 19.11
C ASP A 100 4.13 -0.09 18.07
N ILE A 101 4.00 -0.58 16.83
CA ILE A 101 3.53 0.16 15.65
C ILE A 101 2.03 -0.04 15.45
N ARG A 102 1.37 1.03 14.97
CA ARG A 102 -0.02 1.03 14.49
C ARG A 102 -0.08 1.58 13.08
N LEU A 103 -0.82 0.91 12.22
CA LEU A 103 -1.10 1.34 10.85
C LEU A 103 -2.38 2.17 10.85
N ILE A 104 -2.33 3.37 10.25
CA ILE A 104 -3.41 4.35 10.39
C ILE A 104 -4.16 4.66 9.10
N THR A 105 -3.57 4.43 7.94
CA THR A 105 -4.20 4.70 6.63
C THR A 105 -3.53 3.90 5.53
N PRO A 106 -4.28 3.42 4.51
CA PRO A 106 -3.69 2.72 3.38
C PRO A 106 -2.99 3.71 2.44
N GLN A 107 -2.11 3.21 1.60
CA GLN A 107 -1.45 3.97 0.55
C GLN A 107 -1.50 3.26 -0.79
N ILE A 108 -1.00 2.01 -0.87
CA ILE A 108 -0.72 1.33 -2.13
C ILE A 108 -1.06 -0.16 -2.00
N TRP A 109 -1.77 -0.72 -3.00
CA TRP A 109 -1.90 -2.16 -3.20
C TRP A 109 -0.58 -2.79 -3.64
N SER A 110 -0.51 -4.11 -3.72
CA SER A 110 0.74 -4.81 -4.05
C SER A 110 1.28 -4.42 -5.42
N GLY A 111 0.42 -4.42 -6.44
CA GLY A 111 0.82 -4.18 -7.83
C GLY A 111 1.82 -5.20 -8.35
N ASN A 112 1.94 -6.37 -7.72
CA ASN A 112 2.81 -7.44 -8.16
C ASN A 112 2.08 -8.41 -9.10
N SER A 113 2.85 -9.04 -9.99
CA SER A 113 2.32 -10.03 -10.94
C SER A 113 3.38 -11.07 -11.28
N TRP A 114 2.95 -12.29 -11.59
CA TRP A 114 3.77 -13.22 -12.37
C TRP A 114 3.66 -12.85 -13.84
N VAL A 115 4.82 -12.61 -14.47
CA VAL A 115 4.95 -12.23 -15.89
C VAL A 115 5.67 -13.32 -16.63
N VAL A 116 5.16 -13.68 -17.82
CA VAL A 116 5.72 -14.69 -18.74
C VAL A 116 5.91 -14.11 -20.13
N LYS A 117 6.67 -14.79 -21.00
CA LYS A 117 6.70 -14.46 -22.44
C LYS A 117 5.30 -14.57 -23.03
N LYS A 118 4.98 -13.74 -24.02
CA LYS A 118 3.64 -13.67 -24.63
C LYS A 118 3.15 -15.03 -25.12
N ASP A 119 4.05 -15.78 -25.79
CA ASP A 119 3.74 -17.05 -26.42
C ASP A 119 3.99 -18.26 -25.50
N ALA A 120 4.31 -18.04 -24.22
CA ALA A 120 4.52 -19.11 -23.27
C ALA A 120 3.22 -19.92 -23.08
N PRO A 121 3.30 -21.27 -22.97
CA PRO A 121 2.12 -22.14 -22.96
C PRO A 121 1.35 -22.12 -21.64
N TYR A 122 1.87 -21.43 -20.61
CA TYR A 122 1.32 -21.42 -19.26
C TYR A 122 0.00 -20.64 -19.19
N LYS A 123 -1.02 -21.21 -18.59
CA LYS A 123 -2.36 -20.60 -18.38
C LYS A 123 -2.61 -20.26 -16.92
N SER A 124 -1.91 -20.92 -16.00
CA SER A 124 -2.02 -20.72 -14.55
C SER A 124 -0.64 -20.74 -13.89
N PHE A 125 -0.57 -20.29 -12.65
CA PHE A 125 0.67 -20.38 -11.87
C PHE A 125 1.07 -21.85 -11.60
N ALA A 126 0.10 -22.74 -11.46
CA ALA A 126 0.35 -24.18 -11.28
C ALA A 126 1.06 -24.83 -12.47
N ASP A 127 0.90 -24.30 -13.68
CA ASP A 127 1.60 -24.82 -14.87
C ASP A 127 3.13 -24.61 -14.82
N LEU A 128 3.58 -23.72 -13.93
CA LEU A 128 4.99 -23.45 -13.68
C LEU A 128 5.65 -24.47 -12.72
N LYS A 129 4.90 -25.43 -12.17
CA LYS A 129 5.45 -26.44 -11.26
C LYS A 129 6.64 -27.18 -11.91
N GLY A 130 7.74 -27.28 -11.16
CA GLY A 130 9.02 -27.85 -11.64
C GLY A 130 9.86 -26.94 -12.52
N LYS A 131 9.34 -25.75 -12.88
CA LYS A 131 10.05 -24.79 -13.74
C LYS A 131 10.93 -23.84 -12.93
N LYS A 132 11.90 -23.23 -13.62
CA LYS A 132 12.66 -22.11 -13.06
C LYS A 132 11.81 -20.85 -13.09
N ILE A 133 11.66 -20.20 -11.95
CA ILE A 133 10.97 -18.91 -11.81
C ILE A 133 11.89 -17.87 -11.18
N GLY A 134 11.90 -16.68 -11.72
CA GLY A 134 12.63 -15.56 -11.14
C GLY A 134 11.80 -14.86 -10.08
N ASN A 135 12.36 -14.67 -8.88
CA ASN A 135 11.65 -14.01 -7.78
C ASN A 135 12.57 -13.03 -7.06
N PHE A 136 12.01 -12.17 -6.24
CA PHE A 136 12.79 -11.34 -5.33
C PHE A 136 13.32 -12.15 -4.15
N ALA A 137 14.26 -11.58 -3.41
CA ALA A 137 14.81 -12.19 -2.21
C ALA A 137 13.74 -12.48 -1.16
N ARG A 138 13.90 -13.57 -0.40
CA ARG A 138 12.93 -14.08 0.60
C ARG A 138 12.48 -13.03 1.63
N VAL A 139 13.31 -12.03 1.90
CA VAL A 139 13.02 -10.96 2.88
C VAL A 139 12.10 -9.87 2.34
N THR A 140 11.76 -9.89 1.04
CA THR A 140 10.96 -8.85 0.39
C THR A 140 9.46 -9.12 0.48
N GLY A 141 8.66 -8.04 0.43
CA GLY A 141 7.19 -8.17 0.36
C GLY A 141 6.70 -8.82 -0.93
N ALA A 142 7.43 -8.65 -2.04
CA ALA A 142 7.10 -9.30 -3.31
C ALA A 142 7.22 -10.83 -3.21
N TYR A 143 8.29 -11.32 -2.57
CA TYR A 143 8.42 -12.74 -2.26
C TYR A 143 7.31 -13.20 -1.30
N PHE A 144 7.05 -12.44 -0.24
CA PHE A 144 6.02 -12.74 0.73
C PHE A 144 4.67 -13.02 0.07
N PHE A 145 4.20 -12.12 -0.80
CA PHE A 145 2.92 -12.31 -1.49
C PHE A 145 2.94 -13.51 -2.44
N SER A 146 4.04 -13.72 -3.17
CA SER A 146 4.17 -14.89 -4.06
C SER A 146 4.12 -16.22 -3.30
N ALA A 147 4.73 -16.29 -2.12
CA ALA A 147 4.72 -17.48 -1.27
C ALA A 147 3.32 -17.74 -0.66
N VAL A 148 2.62 -16.67 -0.26
CA VAL A 148 1.23 -16.79 0.20
C VAL A 148 0.33 -17.32 -0.92
N ILE A 149 0.43 -16.78 -2.14
CA ILE A 149 -0.35 -17.26 -3.30
C ILE A 149 -0.05 -18.73 -3.57
N ALA A 150 1.23 -19.13 -3.63
CA ALA A 150 1.61 -20.52 -3.85
C ALA A 150 0.95 -21.44 -2.82
N ARG A 151 1.03 -21.10 -1.54
CA ARG A 151 0.39 -21.86 -0.46
C ARG A 151 -1.12 -22.01 -0.64
N GLU A 152 -1.82 -20.93 -0.93
CA GLU A 152 -3.28 -20.97 -1.08
C GLU A 152 -3.69 -21.84 -2.28
N GLN A 153 -2.83 -21.94 -3.28
CA GLN A 153 -2.96 -22.87 -4.41
C GLN A 153 -2.40 -24.28 -4.11
N LYS A 154 -2.07 -24.60 -2.84
CA LYS A 154 -1.51 -25.88 -2.39
C LYS A 154 -0.14 -26.21 -3.02
N LEU A 155 0.64 -25.18 -3.31
CA LEU A 155 1.99 -25.24 -3.81
C LEU A 155 2.97 -24.68 -2.77
N ASP A 156 4.23 -25.14 -2.83
CA ASP A 156 5.33 -24.63 -2.02
C ASP A 156 6.31 -23.89 -2.94
N ILE A 157 6.46 -22.58 -2.75
CA ILE A 157 7.29 -21.73 -3.61
C ILE A 157 8.75 -22.18 -3.68
N GLU A 158 9.26 -22.88 -2.65
CA GLU A 158 10.64 -23.34 -2.58
C GLU A 158 10.81 -24.79 -3.04
N LYS A 159 9.78 -25.63 -2.92
CA LYS A 159 9.88 -27.07 -3.26
C LYS A 159 9.31 -27.40 -4.63
N ASP A 160 8.22 -26.72 -5.01
CA ASP A 160 7.52 -27.00 -6.26
C ASP A 160 8.10 -26.23 -7.46
N PHE A 161 9.00 -25.27 -7.22
CA PHE A 161 9.63 -24.46 -8.26
C PHE A 161 11.15 -24.39 -8.06
N GLN A 162 11.89 -24.12 -9.14
CA GLN A 162 13.31 -23.76 -9.05
C GLN A 162 13.41 -22.24 -8.93
N ASN A 163 13.38 -21.75 -7.68
CA ASN A 163 13.33 -20.32 -7.39
C ASN A 163 14.70 -19.65 -7.59
N VAL A 164 14.78 -18.64 -8.45
CA VAL A 164 16.00 -17.89 -8.78
C VAL A 164 15.84 -16.47 -8.23
N PRO A 165 16.45 -16.15 -7.08
CA PRO A 165 16.38 -14.82 -6.52
C PRO A 165 17.25 -13.83 -7.30
N ALA A 166 16.67 -12.67 -7.68
CA ALA A 166 17.41 -11.60 -8.33
C ALA A 166 16.69 -10.24 -8.19
N GLU A 167 17.41 -9.17 -8.54
CA GLU A 167 16.85 -7.81 -8.59
C GLU A 167 16.13 -7.55 -9.91
N THR A 168 15.30 -6.49 -9.95
CA THR A 168 14.40 -6.16 -11.06
C THR A 168 15.04 -6.28 -12.44
N GLY A 169 16.18 -5.64 -12.67
CA GLY A 169 16.87 -5.65 -13.98
C GLY A 169 17.37 -7.03 -14.36
N ALA A 170 17.89 -7.78 -13.38
CA ALA A 170 18.37 -9.15 -13.60
C ALA A 170 17.20 -10.10 -13.86
N LEU A 171 16.07 -9.98 -13.17
CA LEU A 171 14.86 -10.77 -13.42
C LEU A 171 14.38 -10.61 -14.85
N ILE A 172 14.30 -9.36 -15.34
CA ILE A 172 13.91 -9.07 -16.73
C ILE A 172 14.87 -9.73 -17.72
N ALA A 173 16.17 -9.60 -17.49
CA ALA A 173 17.19 -10.20 -18.35
C ALA A 173 17.13 -11.75 -18.35
N LEU A 174 16.88 -12.38 -17.21
CA LEU A 174 16.70 -13.83 -17.10
C LEU A 174 15.50 -14.31 -17.91
N LEU A 175 14.36 -13.62 -17.82
CA LEU A 175 13.17 -13.96 -18.60
C LEU A 175 13.41 -13.75 -20.11
N GLU A 176 14.07 -12.66 -20.49
CA GLU A 176 14.40 -12.37 -21.89
C GLU A 176 15.26 -13.47 -22.52
N ARG A 177 16.31 -13.91 -21.81
CA ARG A 177 17.17 -15.00 -22.26
C ARG A 177 16.53 -16.40 -22.18
N GLY A 178 15.36 -16.51 -21.53
CA GLY A 178 14.69 -17.81 -21.32
C GLY A 178 15.37 -18.68 -20.27
N GLU A 179 16.13 -18.08 -19.35
CA GLU A 179 16.75 -18.78 -18.22
C GLU A 179 15.76 -19.07 -17.10
N VAL A 180 14.64 -18.32 -17.06
CA VAL A 180 13.47 -18.56 -16.24
C VAL A 180 12.20 -18.47 -17.08
N GLU A 181 11.16 -19.20 -16.69
CA GLU A 181 9.89 -19.26 -17.41
C GLU A 181 8.92 -18.15 -17.03
N ALA A 182 9.02 -17.66 -15.81
CA ALA A 182 8.23 -16.54 -15.27
C ALA A 182 9.08 -15.69 -14.33
N ILE A 183 8.69 -14.43 -14.16
CA ILE A 183 9.27 -13.55 -13.15
C ILE A 183 8.17 -12.90 -12.30
N ASN A 184 8.43 -12.76 -11.00
CA ASN A 184 7.66 -11.86 -10.14
C ASN A 184 8.09 -10.42 -10.45
N MET A 185 7.14 -9.59 -10.81
CA MET A 185 7.41 -8.19 -11.16
C MET A 185 6.34 -7.28 -10.56
N PHE A 186 6.67 -6.02 -10.39
CA PHE A 186 5.77 -5.00 -9.83
C PHE A 186 5.67 -3.77 -10.74
N GLU A 187 4.63 -2.96 -10.50
CA GLU A 187 4.41 -1.73 -11.25
C GLU A 187 5.45 -0.65 -10.94
N PRO A 188 5.91 0.13 -11.96
CA PRO A 188 5.42 0.18 -13.35
C PRO A 188 6.13 -0.78 -14.32
N HIS A 189 7.00 -1.66 -13.84
CA HIS A 189 7.79 -2.57 -14.68
C HIS A 189 6.90 -3.58 -15.41
N THR A 190 5.87 -4.12 -14.73
CA THR A 190 4.89 -5.02 -15.35
C THR A 190 4.22 -4.38 -16.55
N THR A 191 3.68 -3.16 -16.38
CA THR A 191 3.06 -2.39 -17.46
C THR A 191 4.02 -2.22 -18.64
N ARG A 192 5.27 -1.81 -18.41
CA ARG A 192 6.27 -1.62 -19.49
C ARG A 192 6.59 -2.92 -20.23
N LEU A 193 6.73 -4.03 -19.51
CA LEU A 193 6.95 -5.34 -20.11
C LEU A 193 5.77 -5.74 -21.02
N VAL A 194 4.56 -5.60 -20.55
CA VAL A 194 3.35 -5.92 -21.33
C VAL A 194 3.21 -5.01 -22.55
N MET A 195 3.45 -3.71 -22.42
CA MET A 195 3.40 -2.75 -23.52
C MET A 195 4.44 -3.03 -24.62
N SER A 196 5.57 -3.67 -24.30
CA SER A 196 6.54 -4.11 -25.29
C SER A 196 5.97 -5.13 -26.29
N GLY A 197 4.81 -5.72 -25.99
CA GLY A 197 4.19 -6.78 -26.78
C GLY A 197 4.88 -8.15 -26.70
N LYS A 198 5.99 -8.26 -25.98
CA LYS A 198 6.77 -9.51 -25.83
C LYS A 198 6.34 -10.35 -24.62
N TYR A 199 5.62 -9.77 -23.67
CA TYR A 199 5.27 -10.41 -22.40
C TYR A 199 3.79 -10.24 -22.09
N ARG A 200 3.29 -11.04 -21.16
CA ARG A 200 1.94 -10.93 -20.60
C ARG A 200 1.94 -11.24 -19.10
N VAL A 201 0.96 -10.72 -18.41
CA VAL A 201 0.64 -11.15 -17.05
C VAL A 201 0.08 -12.57 -17.10
N LEU A 202 0.63 -13.46 -16.29
CA LEU A 202 0.11 -14.79 -16.05
C LEU A 202 -0.87 -14.79 -14.86
N LEU A 203 -0.51 -14.09 -13.78
CA LEU A 203 -1.29 -13.97 -12.58
C LEU A 203 -1.05 -12.60 -11.93
N ASP A 204 -2.11 -11.87 -11.67
CA ASP A 204 -2.11 -10.62 -10.93
C ASP A 204 -2.33 -10.92 -9.44
N PHE A 205 -1.42 -10.44 -8.57
CA PHE A 205 -1.46 -10.77 -7.15
C PHE A 205 -2.60 -10.04 -6.42
N ASP A 206 -2.95 -8.84 -6.87
CA ASP A 206 -4.01 -8.06 -6.24
C ASP A 206 -5.36 -8.73 -6.49
N ILE A 207 -5.61 -9.14 -7.73
CA ILE A 207 -6.83 -9.88 -8.11
C ILE A 207 -6.88 -11.25 -7.41
N GLU A 208 -5.78 -12.00 -7.43
CA GLU A 208 -5.75 -13.35 -6.84
C GLU A 208 -5.99 -13.31 -5.33
N LEU A 209 -5.29 -12.45 -4.60
CA LEU A 209 -5.43 -12.35 -3.15
C LEU A 209 -6.75 -11.69 -2.74
N GLU A 210 -7.32 -10.79 -3.56
CA GLU A 210 -8.68 -10.30 -3.35
C GLU A 210 -9.72 -11.43 -3.46
N ASN A 211 -9.59 -12.29 -4.48
CA ASN A 211 -10.48 -13.45 -4.64
C ASN A 211 -10.37 -14.42 -3.46
N ILE A 212 -9.18 -14.65 -2.93
CA ILE A 212 -8.93 -15.60 -1.83
C ILE A 212 -9.35 -15.01 -0.48
N PHE A 213 -8.99 -13.77 -0.19
CA PHE A 213 -9.09 -13.18 1.15
C PHE A 213 -10.11 -12.05 1.28
N GLY A 214 -10.66 -11.55 0.16
CA GLY A 214 -11.70 -10.51 0.11
C GLY A 214 -11.19 -9.08 -0.02
N ALA A 215 -9.87 -8.87 -0.13
CA ALA A 215 -9.27 -7.58 -0.48
C ALA A 215 -7.88 -7.76 -1.11
N PRO A 216 -7.44 -6.82 -1.96
CA PRO A 216 -6.07 -6.81 -2.45
C PRO A 216 -5.06 -6.71 -1.30
N PRO A 217 -3.84 -7.23 -1.46
CA PRO A 217 -2.80 -7.13 -0.44
C PRO A 217 -2.23 -5.72 -0.35
N LEU A 218 -2.15 -5.19 0.87
CA LEU A 218 -1.61 -3.86 1.13
C LEU A 218 -0.08 -3.87 1.11
N LYS A 219 0.51 -3.19 0.13
CA LYS A 219 1.96 -3.01 0.02
C LYS A 219 2.48 -1.90 0.93
N SER A 220 1.71 -0.83 1.10
CA SER A 220 2.14 0.30 1.92
C SER A 220 0.98 0.94 2.67
N SER A 221 1.26 1.29 3.91
CA SER A 221 0.40 2.00 4.85
C SER A 221 1.26 3.00 5.64
N VAL A 222 0.65 4.02 6.20
CA VAL A 222 1.34 4.89 7.16
C VAL A 222 1.30 4.26 8.54
N GLY A 223 2.47 4.02 9.13
CA GLY A 223 2.63 3.50 10.48
C GLY A 223 3.19 4.54 11.45
N LEU A 224 2.64 4.55 12.67
CA LEU A 224 3.09 5.36 13.80
C LEU A 224 3.30 4.49 15.03
N LEU A 225 4.08 4.99 16.00
CA LEU A 225 4.14 4.37 17.32
C LEU A 225 2.76 4.41 17.99
N LYS A 226 2.39 3.33 18.68
CA LYS A 226 1.14 3.24 19.45
C LYS A 226 0.97 4.43 20.39
N GLU A 227 2.03 4.80 21.08
CA GLU A 227 2.03 5.94 22.00
C GLU A 227 1.59 7.25 21.32
N THR A 228 2.08 7.50 20.10
CA THR A 228 1.67 8.68 19.31
C THR A 228 0.19 8.60 18.94
N VAL A 229 -0.29 7.41 18.54
CA VAL A 229 -1.69 7.19 18.19
C VAL A 229 -2.61 7.46 19.37
N GLU A 230 -2.26 6.99 20.57
CA GLU A 230 -3.05 7.15 21.78
C GLU A 230 -3.02 8.57 22.34
N LYS A 231 -1.86 9.22 22.33
CA LYS A 231 -1.70 10.57 22.89
C LYS A 231 -2.12 11.69 21.94
N GLN A 232 -2.15 11.47 20.63
CA GLN A 232 -2.39 12.48 19.61
C GLN A 232 -3.46 12.07 18.59
N PRO A 233 -4.69 11.71 19.00
CA PRO A 233 -5.74 11.23 18.08
C PRO A 233 -6.14 12.27 17.03
N ALA A 234 -6.10 13.56 17.36
CA ALA A 234 -6.37 14.64 16.41
C ALA A 234 -5.32 14.69 15.29
N LEU A 235 -4.03 14.48 15.63
CA LEU A 235 -2.96 14.42 14.65
C LEU A 235 -3.11 13.19 13.73
N VAL A 236 -3.45 12.04 14.29
CA VAL A 236 -3.72 10.82 13.50
C VAL A 236 -4.84 11.08 12.50
N LYS A 237 -5.95 11.70 12.94
CA LYS A 237 -7.06 12.07 12.06
C LYS A 237 -6.62 13.02 10.96
N ALA A 238 -5.80 14.02 11.25
CA ALA A 238 -5.29 14.98 10.27
C ALA A 238 -4.42 14.29 9.21
N ILE A 239 -3.50 13.41 9.61
CA ILE A 239 -2.68 12.63 8.68
C ILE A 239 -3.56 11.75 7.79
N ARG A 240 -4.49 10.99 8.38
CA ARG A 240 -5.44 10.15 7.62
C ARG A 240 -6.20 10.95 6.58
N SER A 241 -6.71 12.12 6.94
CA SER A 241 -7.48 12.98 6.03
C SER A 241 -6.64 13.49 4.87
N ALA A 242 -5.39 13.90 5.12
CA ALA A 242 -4.48 14.35 4.06
C ALA A 242 -4.16 13.24 3.05
N TYR A 243 -3.92 12.02 3.54
CA TYR A 243 -3.69 10.87 2.67
C TYR A 243 -4.96 10.43 1.94
N ALA A 244 -6.13 10.46 2.59
CA ALA A 244 -7.41 10.14 1.96
C ALA A 244 -7.73 11.10 0.81
N ASP A 245 -7.50 12.41 0.99
CA ASP A 245 -7.64 13.41 -0.08
C ASP A 245 -6.73 13.08 -1.26
N ALA A 246 -5.45 12.76 -1.02
CA ALA A 246 -4.51 12.40 -2.06
C ALA A 246 -4.93 11.14 -2.82
N ILE A 247 -5.32 10.08 -2.10
CA ILE A 247 -5.81 8.83 -2.69
C ILE A 247 -7.09 9.08 -3.51
N HIS A 248 -8.01 9.89 -2.99
CA HIS A 248 -9.21 10.27 -3.72
C HIS A 248 -8.89 10.99 -5.04
N MET A 249 -7.97 11.96 -5.02
CA MET A 249 -7.53 12.66 -6.24
C MET A 249 -6.96 11.69 -7.26
N ILE A 250 -6.09 10.76 -6.83
CA ILE A 250 -5.51 9.73 -7.71
C ILE A 250 -6.63 8.84 -8.29
N LYS A 251 -7.50 8.30 -7.47
CA LYS A 251 -8.59 7.41 -7.91
C LYS A 251 -9.54 8.07 -8.92
N THR A 252 -9.79 9.36 -8.75
CA THR A 252 -10.71 10.13 -9.61
C THR A 252 -10.01 10.81 -10.80
N GLY A 253 -8.68 10.72 -10.89
CA GLY A 253 -7.90 11.34 -11.98
C GLY A 253 -7.78 12.85 -11.89
N GLN A 254 -8.04 13.46 -10.72
CA GLN A 254 -7.91 14.91 -10.50
C GLN A 254 -6.45 15.37 -10.43
N ASP A 255 -5.51 14.44 -10.52
CA ASP A 255 -4.07 14.65 -10.47
C ASP A 255 -3.38 14.45 -11.84
N ASP A 256 -4.11 14.30 -12.95
CA ASP A 256 -3.59 13.93 -14.27
C ASP A 256 -2.40 14.82 -14.71
N ASP A 257 -2.54 16.15 -14.67
CA ASP A 257 -1.45 17.05 -15.04
C ASP A 257 -0.24 16.92 -14.10
N PHE A 258 -0.48 16.72 -12.81
CA PHE A 258 0.59 16.51 -11.84
C PHE A 258 1.30 15.18 -12.09
N PHE A 259 0.55 14.12 -12.37
CA PHE A 259 1.13 12.82 -12.71
C PHE A 259 2.03 12.91 -13.94
N LYS A 260 1.56 13.54 -15.03
CA LYS A 260 2.34 13.77 -16.25
C LYS A 260 3.65 14.51 -15.95
N SER A 261 3.60 15.53 -15.10
CA SER A 261 4.79 16.29 -14.71
C SER A 261 5.83 15.49 -13.93
N LYS A 262 5.41 14.42 -13.24
CA LYS A 262 6.23 13.56 -12.38
C LYS A 262 6.53 12.17 -12.96
N ALA A 263 5.92 11.83 -14.09
CA ALA A 263 5.97 10.49 -14.69
C ALA A 263 7.41 10.00 -14.94
N LYS A 264 8.27 10.86 -15.51
CA LYS A 264 9.67 10.51 -15.75
C LYS A 264 10.49 10.40 -14.45
N GLU A 265 10.33 11.38 -13.57
CA GLU A 265 11.11 11.49 -12.33
C GLU A 265 10.81 10.32 -11.37
N LEU A 266 9.53 10.03 -11.12
CA LEU A 266 9.13 9.11 -10.08
C LEU A 266 8.84 7.68 -10.58
N PHE A 267 8.47 7.53 -11.86
CA PHE A 267 8.06 6.23 -12.42
C PHE A 267 8.93 5.78 -13.60
N ASN A 268 9.89 6.62 -14.03
CA ASN A 268 10.74 6.36 -15.20
C ASN A 268 9.92 6.09 -16.49
N LEU A 269 8.79 6.80 -16.67
CA LEU A 269 7.93 6.72 -17.85
C LEU A 269 8.28 7.89 -18.79
N SER A 270 8.52 7.61 -20.07
CA SER A 270 9.09 8.59 -21.01
C SER A 270 8.24 8.85 -22.25
N THR A 271 7.47 7.85 -22.71
CA THR A 271 6.59 8.04 -23.87
C THR A 271 5.16 8.40 -23.45
N PRO A 272 4.39 9.07 -24.30
CA PRO A 272 2.99 9.37 -24.02
C PRO A 272 2.16 8.12 -23.66
N GLU A 273 2.43 7.00 -24.34
CA GLU A 273 1.76 5.71 -24.12
C GLU A 273 2.12 5.14 -22.74
N GLU A 274 3.41 5.15 -22.37
CA GLU A 274 3.87 4.73 -21.03
C GLU A 274 3.24 5.60 -19.95
N VAL A 275 3.21 6.91 -20.14
CA VAL A 275 2.62 7.86 -19.18
C VAL A 275 1.12 7.60 -19.03
N SER A 276 0.38 7.39 -20.12
CA SER A 276 -1.04 7.07 -20.08
C SER A 276 -1.33 5.75 -19.37
N ALA A 277 -0.55 4.71 -19.69
CA ALA A 277 -0.69 3.41 -19.04
C ALA A 277 -0.32 3.47 -17.55
N GLY A 278 0.79 4.14 -17.22
CA GLY A 278 1.23 4.35 -15.85
C GLY A 278 0.25 5.16 -15.01
N PHE A 279 -0.43 6.15 -15.59
CA PHE A 279 -1.49 6.89 -14.92
C PHE A 279 -2.64 5.99 -14.50
N LYS A 280 -3.15 5.17 -15.42
CA LYS A 280 -4.21 4.19 -15.12
C LYS A 280 -3.78 3.20 -14.05
N GLN A 281 -2.53 2.75 -14.11
CA GLN A 281 -1.99 1.82 -13.12
C GLN A 281 -1.81 2.50 -11.74
N ASN A 282 -1.38 3.76 -11.72
CA ASN A 282 -1.31 4.55 -10.49
C ASN A 282 -2.69 4.69 -9.82
N GLN A 283 -3.75 4.90 -10.61
CA GLN A 283 -5.13 4.92 -10.13
C GLN A 283 -5.56 3.55 -9.57
N ALA A 284 -5.27 2.47 -10.30
CA ALA A 284 -5.61 1.11 -9.88
C ALA A 284 -4.93 0.72 -8.56
N ASN A 285 -3.65 1.07 -8.41
CA ASN A 285 -2.84 0.71 -7.25
C ASN A 285 -3.07 1.61 -6.03
N ALA A 286 -3.77 2.73 -6.14
CA ALA A 286 -4.08 3.58 -5.00
C ALA A 286 -5.05 2.86 -4.04
N ALA A 287 -4.61 2.61 -2.81
CA ALA A 287 -5.36 1.83 -1.84
C ALA A 287 -6.35 2.72 -1.07
N ASP A 288 -7.63 2.43 -1.20
CA ASP A 288 -8.74 3.22 -0.68
C ASP A 288 -9.65 2.46 0.31
N LYS A 289 -9.37 1.18 0.56
CA LYS A 289 -10.15 0.36 1.51
C LYS A 289 -9.56 0.47 2.92
N TRP A 290 -10.41 0.75 3.91
CA TRP A 290 -10.05 0.78 5.33
C TRP A 290 -11.27 0.45 6.19
N GLY A 291 -11.08 -0.33 7.25
CA GLY A 291 -12.17 -0.75 8.14
C GLY A 291 -12.15 -2.26 8.43
N ASP A 292 -13.07 -2.73 9.26
CA ASP A 292 -13.03 -4.07 9.85
C ASP A 292 -12.95 -5.21 8.81
N ALA A 293 -13.75 -5.16 7.74
CA ALA A 293 -13.71 -6.19 6.70
C ALA A 293 -12.35 -6.24 5.99
N PHE A 294 -11.78 -5.06 5.70
CA PHE A 294 -10.46 -4.95 5.13
C PHE A 294 -9.37 -5.46 6.09
N PHE A 295 -9.43 -5.09 7.37
CA PHE A 295 -8.46 -5.56 8.38
C PHE A 295 -8.49 -7.09 8.51
N GLN A 296 -9.68 -7.69 8.51
CA GLN A 296 -9.81 -9.15 8.53
C GLN A 296 -9.15 -9.81 7.31
N SER A 297 -9.31 -9.24 6.12
CA SER A 297 -8.67 -9.74 4.90
C SER A 297 -7.15 -9.65 4.99
N GLN A 298 -6.60 -8.51 5.40
CA GLN A 298 -5.16 -8.36 5.59
C GLN A 298 -4.61 -9.27 6.69
N ASN A 299 -5.36 -9.47 7.78
CA ASN A 299 -4.97 -10.40 8.85
C ASN A 299 -4.88 -11.85 8.36
N LYS A 300 -5.77 -12.29 7.47
CA LYS A 300 -5.69 -13.62 6.84
C LYS A 300 -4.41 -13.76 5.99
N ILE A 301 -4.05 -12.74 5.21
CA ILE A 301 -2.80 -12.71 4.43
C ILE A 301 -1.58 -12.82 5.37
N LEU A 302 -1.55 -12.02 6.43
CA LEU A 302 -0.46 -12.06 7.42
C LEU A 302 -0.41 -13.41 8.15
N GLN A 303 -1.56 -13.97 8.52
CA GLN A 303 -1.66 -15.29 9.17
C GLN A 303 -1.16 -16.42 8.25
N SER A 304 -1.42 -16.35 6.95
CA SER A 304 -0.84 -17.27 5.96
C SER A 304 0.68 -17.17 5.97
N GLY A 305 1.23 -15.96 5.99
CA GLY A 305 2.68 -15.74 6.12
C GLY A 305 3.29 -16.24 7.43
N ILE A 306 2.58 -16.10 8.55
CA ILE A 306 3.01 -16.66 9.86
C ILE A 306 3.07 -18.19 9.77
N SER A 307 2.07 -18.82 9.18
CA SER A 307 2.05 -20.29 9.03
C SER A 307 3.12 -20.82 8.08
N LEU A 308 3.62 -19.99 7.16
CA LEU A 308 4.77 -20.29 6.29
C LEU A 308 6.13 -20.07 6.97
N GLY A 309 6.15 -19.57 8.21
CA GLY A 309 7.39 -19.17 8.88
C GLY A 309 8.08 -17.96 8.23
N LEU A 310 7.36 -17.16 7.44
CA LEU A 310 7.85 -15.92 6.84
C LEU A 310 7.69 -14.73 7.78
N LEU A 311 6.73 -14.79 8.69
CA LEU A 311 6.47 -13.78 9.70
C LEU A 311 6.44 -14.39 11.10
N PRO A 312 6.87 -13.64 12.11
CA PRO A 312 6.72 -14.07 13.51
C PRO A 312 5.27 -13.95 13.96
N ASN A 313 4.87 -14.81 14.92
CA ASN A 313 3.60 -14.64 15.62
C ASN A 313 3.73 -13.50 16.65
N ILE A 314 2.82 -12.54 16.58
CA ILE A 314 2.72 -11.38 17.50
C ILE A 314 1.43 -11.39 18.33
N GLY A 315 0.66 -12.48 18.29
CA GLY A 315 -0.66 -12.58 18.94
C GLY A 315 -1.75 -11.98 18.06
N ASP A 316 -2.57 -11.08 18.62
CA ASP A 316 -3.72 -10.50 17.92
C ASP A 316 -3.30 -9.47 16.87
N LEU A 317 -3.43 -9.84 15.60
CA LEU A 317 -3.13 -8.98 14.45
C LEU A 317 -4.06 -7.75 14.34
N ASN A 318 -5.24 -7.77 14.98
CA ASN A 318 -6.14 -6.61 14.99
C ASN A 318 -5.50 -5.39 15.66
N ASN A 319 -4.56 -5.61 16.56
CA ASN A 319 -3.81 -4.54 17.22
C ASN A 319 -2.90 -3.73 16.25
N LEU A 320 -2.67 -4.21 15.03
CA LEU A 320 -1.92 -3.44 14.04
C LEU A 320 -2.71 -2.27 13.48
N TRP A 321 -4.03 -2.31 13.48
CA TRP A 321 -4.90 -1.40 12.74
C TRP A 321 -5.56 -0.36 13.64
N VAL A 322 -5.56 0.87 13.20
CA VAL A 322 -6.33 1.97 13.81
C VAL A 322 -7.64 2.13 13.05
N LYS A 323 -8.76 1.99 13.78
CA LYS A 323 -10.12 2.14 13.23
C LYS A 323 -10.45 3.60 12.90
#